data_3dd806fa203ad2035ecfc3f7e11fa6ab
#
_entry.id   3dd806fa203ad2035ecfc3f7e11fa6ab
#
_cell.length_a   1.000
_cell.length_b   1.000
_cell.length_c   1.000
_cell.angle_alpha   90.00
_cell.angle_beta   90.00
_cell.angle_gamma   90.00
#
_symmetry.space_group_name_H-M   'P 1'
#
loop_
_entity.id
_entity.type
_entity.pdbx_description
1 polymer ?
#
loop_
_entity_poly.entity_id
_entity_poly.type
_entity_poly.pdbx_seq_one_letter_code
_entity_poly.pdbx_strand_id
1 'polypeptide(L)'
;AALDLVVPVGGYDASRAANIGRNYASIQPAYLVSWIDPNGLNADAKVGMSLNRTNKDTGYRSGNELNIDYALGWGLGNGWVVGVGGHLYQQLSDDRRNGQAVPGNKGRSYAAGPNLKYDSGKGWFITAKLNKEFSVRSRSEGTSFWIKTTIPF
;
A
#
# COMPACT_ATOMS: atom_id res chain seq x y z
N ALA A 1 -8.32 -13.56 -1.93
CA ALA A 1 -7.13 -13.28 -2.75
C ALA A 1 -7.48 -12.28 -3.85
N ALA A 2 -6.51 -11.48 -4.28
CA ALA A 2 -6.65 -10.53 -5.38
C ALA A 2 -5.44 -10.63 -6.31
N LEU A 3 -5.63 -10.29 -7.57
CA LEU A 3 -4.58 -10.17 -8.57
C LEU A 3 -4.81 -8.89 -9.38
N ASP A 4 -3.92 -7.93 -9.20
CA ASP A 4 -3.97 -6.68 -9.96
C ASP A 4 -2.95 -6.73 -11.11
N LEU A 5 -3.40 -6.33 -12.30
CA LEU A 5 -2.56 -6.18 -13.47
C LEU A 5 -2.44 -4.69 -13.81
N VAL A 6 -1.24 -4.16 -13.68
CA VAL A 6 -0.94 -2.78 -14.06
C VAL A 6 -0.39 -2.79 -15.48
N VAL A 7 -1.01 -2.04 -16.38
CA VAL A 7 -0.59 -1.89 -17.77
C VAL A 7 -0.25 -0.43 -18.10
N PRO A 8 0.85 -0.16 -18.80
CA PRO A 8 1.31 1.20 -19.11
C PRO A 8 0.58 1.74 -20.36
N VAL A 9 -0.66 2.20 -20.18
CA VAL A 9 -1.49 2.76 -21.27
C VAL A 9 -1.48 4.29 -21.32
N GLY A 10 -0.86 4.95 -20.33
CA GLY A 10 -0.75 6.42 -20.26
C GLY A 10 0.42 6.98 -21.05
N GLY A 11 0.38 8.29 -21.30
CA GLY A 11 1.52 9.01 -21.90
C GLY A 11 2.74 9.00 -20.98
N TYR A 12 3.89 8.73 -21.56
CA TYR A 12 5.19 8.74 -20.88
C TYR A 12 6.22 9.48 -21.75
N ASP A 13 7.08 10.23 -21.12
CA ASP A 13 8.16 10.95 -21.77
C ASP A 13 9.44 10.79 -20.94
N ALA A 14 10.42 10.07 -21.47
CA ALA A 14 11.67 9.77 -20.77
C ALA A 14 12.53 11.02 -20.49
N SER A 15 12.29 12.14 -21.18
CA SER A 15 12.99 13.40 -20.96
C SER A 15 12.45 14.20 -19.77
N ARG A 16 11.27 13.89 -19.28
CA ARG A 16 10.65 14.57 -18.12
C ARG A 16 11.17 14.02 -16.80
N ALA A 17 11.45 14.91 -15.86
CA ALA A 17 11.87 14.56 -14.51
C ALA A 17 10.77 13.82 -13.72
N ALA A 18 9.49 14.06 -14.04
CA ALA A 18 8.35 13.40 -13.43
C ALA A 18 7.32 12.98 -14.48
N ASN A 19 6.83 11.76 -14.36
CA ASN A 19 5.76 11.19 -15.16
C ASN A 19 4.66 10.63 -14.25
N ILE A 20 3.41 10.68 -14.70
CA ILE A 20 2.26 10.11 -13.96
C ILE A 20 2.37 8.57 -13.93
N GLY A 21 2.78 7.97 -15.04
CA GLY A 21 2.94 6.52 -15.19
C GLY A 21 4.40 6.08 -15.13
N ARG A 22 4.63 4.84 -14.70
CA ARG A 22 5.98 4.24 -14.65
C ARG A 22 6.43 3.64 -15.98
N ASN A 23 5.55 3.58 -17.00
CA ASN A 23 5.79 3.03 -18.33
C ASN A 23 6.28 1.57 -18.36
N TYR A 24 5.80 0.77 -17.41
CA TYR A 24 6.01 -0.67 -17.41
C TYR A 24 4.82 -1.42 -16.80
N ALA A 25 4.65 -2.68 -17.23
CA ALA A 25 3.64 -3.56 -16.65
C ALA A 25 4.09 -4.11 -15.30
N SER A 26 3.15 -4.36 -14.41
CA SER A 26 3.39 -5.03 -13.13
C SER A 26 2.27 -6.03 -12.83
N ILE A 27 2.62 -7.15 -12.22
CA ILE A 27 1.69 -8.14 -11.69
C ILE A 27 1.74 -8.04 -10.17
N GLN A 28 0.58 -7.89 -9.53
CA GLN A 28 0.49 -7.64 -8.09
C GLN A 28 -0.49 -8.64 -7.43
N PRO A 29 -0.04 -9.88 -7.14
CA PRO A 29 -0.81 -10.80 -6.32
C PRO A 29 -0.91 -10.28 -4.90
N ALA A 30 -2.09 -10.45 -4.28
CA ALA A 30 -2.32 -10.10 -2.89
C ALA A 30 -3.24 -11.10 -2.18
N TYR A 31 -3.02 -11.26 -0.90
CA TYR A 31 -3.86 -12.02 0.01
C TYR A 31 -4.37 -11.10 1.11
N LEU A 32 -5.68 -11.18 1.37
CA LEU A 32 -6.37 -10.36 2.37
C LEU A 32 -6.96 -11.29 3.42
N VAL A 33 -6.79 -10.91 4.67
CA VAL A 33 -7.39 -11.56 5.84
C VAL A 33 -8.08 -10.52 6.68
N SER A 34 -9.33 -10.81 7.06
CA SER A 34 -10.08 -10.03 8.03
C SER A 34 -10.57 -10.98 9.12
N TRP A 35 -10.34 -10.60 10.36
CA TRP A 35 -10.83 -11.29 11.53
C TRP A 35 -11.66 -10.32 12.38
N ILE A 36 -12.92 -10.65 12.61
CA ILE A 36 -13.82 -9.87 13.46
C ILE A 36 -14.32 -10.78 14.55
N ASP A 37 -13.87 -10.53 15.78
CA ASP A 37 -14.26 -11.30 16.95
C ASP A 37 -15.51 -10.68 17.57
N PRO A 38 -16.54 -11.47 17.95
CA PRO A 38 -17.73 -10.98 18.65
C PRO A 38 -17.43 -10.20 19.94
N ASN A 39 -16.29 -10.49 20.59
CA ASN A 39 -15.86 -9.81 21.80
C ASN A 39 -15.19 -8.45 21.55
N GLY A 40 -15.07 -8.03 20.30
CA GLY A 40 -14.63 -6.69 19.91
C GLY A 40 -13.32 -6.60 19.13
N LEU A 41 -12.49 -7.63 19.11
CA LEU A 41 -11.23 -7.60 18.34
C LEU A 41 -11.52 -7.57 16.83
N ASN A 42 -10.92 -6.61 16.13
CA ASN A 42 -10.93 -6.50 14.68
C ASN A 42 -9.48 -6.49 14.20
N ALA A 43 -9.13 -7.38 13.30
CA ALA A 43 -7.78 -7.47 12.73
C ALA A 43 -7.88 -7.67 11.21
N ASP A 44 -7.24 -6.77 10.46
CA ASP A 44 -7.17 -6.83 9.01
C ASP A 44 -5.72 -6.82 8.56
N ALA A 45 -5.40 -7.63 7.57
CA ALA A 45 -4.11 -7.62 6.90
C ALA A 45 -4.27 -7.86 5.41
N LYS A 46 -3.50 -7.12 4.61
CA LYS A 46 -3.30 -7.37 3.18
C LYS A 46 -1.82 -7.54 2.93
N VAL A 47 -1.41 -8.68 2.41
CA VAL A 47 -0.04 -8.95 2.00
C VAL A 47 -0.01 -9.03 0.48
N GLY A 48 0.77 -8.20 -0.16
CA GLY A 48 0.89 -8.13 -1.61
C GLY A 48 2.33 -8.03 -2.08
N MET A 49 2.58 -8.48 -3.29
CA MET A 49 3.87 -8.34 -3.97
C MET A 49 3.69 -7.57 -5.28
N SER A 50 4.68 -6.74 -5.63
CA SER A 50 4.74 -6.13 -6.96
C SER A 50 5.89 -6.76 -7.74
N LEU A 51 5.55 -7.40 -8.85
CA LEU A 51 6.48 -8.03 -9.80
C LEU A 51 6.56 -7.14 -11.04
N ASN A 52 7.62 -6.33 -11.10
CA ASN A 52 7.75 -5.26 -12.08
C ASN A 52 8.44 -5.73 -13.36
N ARG A 53 7.99 -5.24 -14.53
CA ARG A 53 8.65 -5.37 -15.82
C ARG A 53 9.62 -4.20 -16.06
N THR A 54 10.43 -4.32 -17.09
CA THR A 54 11.35 -3.26 -17.50
C THR A 54 10.61 -2.16 -18.25
N ASN A 55 10.89 -0.90 -17.90
CA ASN A 55 10.55 0.25 -18.73
C ASN A 55 11.44 0.23 -19.98
N LYS A 56 10.82 0.06 -21.14
CA LYS A 56 11.55 -0.13 -22.40
C LYS A 56 12.31 1.11 -22.88
N ASP A 57 11.82 2.31 -22.51
CA ASP A 57 12.41 3.57 -22.95
C ASP A 57 13.68 3.92 -22.16
N THR A 58 13.77 3.46 -20.90
CA THR A 58 14.90 3.77 -20.02
C THR A 58 15.78 2.57 -19.71
N GLY A 59 15.36 1.36 -20.10
CA GLY A 59 16.03 0.11 -19.72
C GLY A 59 16.00 -0.17 -18.20
N TYR A 60 15.20 0.60 -17.44
CA TYR A 60 15.12 0.49 -15.98
C TYR A 60 14.00 -0.46 -15.54
N ARG A 61 14.31 -1.28 -14.55
CA ARG A 61 13.36 -2.17 -13.88
C ARG A 61 13.46 -1.98 -12.38
N SER A 62 12.38 -1.55 -11.75
CA SER A 62 12.28 -1.55 -10.29
C SER A 62 12.30 -2.98 -9.74
N GLY A 63 12.99 -3.19 -8.63
CA GLY A 63 13.02 -4.46 -7.95
C GLY A 63 11.63 -4.95 -7.52
N ASN A 64 11.54 -6.20 -7.13
CA ASN A 64 10.30 -6.76 -6.58
C ASN A 64 10.03 -6.16 -5.21
N GLU A 65 8.77 -5.88 -4.91
CA GLU A 65 8.35 -5.15 -3.71
C GLU A 65 7.36 -5.99 -2.91
N LEU A 66 7.52 -5.98 -1.60
CA LEU A 66 6.55 -6.51 -0.64
C LEU A 66 5.81 -5.33 -0.02
N ASN A 67 4.48 -5.42 0.01
CA ASN A 67 3.60 -4.46 0.65
C ASN A 67 2.71 -5.20 1.64
N ILE A 68 2.65 -4.73 2.88
CA ILE A 68 1.75 -5.24 3.91
C ILE A 68 0.99 -4.05 4.46
N ASP A 69 -0.33 -4.04 4.31
CA ASP A 69 -1.23 -3.13 5.00
C ASP A 69 -1.84 -3.86 6.19
N TYR A 70 -1.95 -3.21 7.34
CA TYR A 70 -2.53 -3.82 8.53
C TYR A 70 -3.39 -2.84 9.31
N ALA A 71 -4.38 -3.38 10.01
CA ALA A 71 -5.16 -2.67 11.01
C ALA A 71 -5.53 -3.63 12.15
N LEU A 72 -5.40 -3.14 13.38
CA LEU A 72 -5.82 -3.83 14.59
C LEU A 72 -6.68 -2.86 15.40
N GLY A 73 -7.88 -3.27 15.74
CA GLY A 73 -8.83 -2.41 16.44
C GLY A 73 -9.70 -3.16 17.43
N TRP A 74 -10.37 -2.39 18.27
CA TRP A 74 -11.32 -2.87 19.24
C TRP A 74 -12.69 -2.20 19.05
N GLY A 75 -13.73 -2.99 18.85
CA GLY A 75 -15.10 -2.55 18.73
C GLY A 75 -15.69 -2.21 20.09
N LEU A 76 -16.28 -1.03 20.19
CA LEU A 76 -16.85 -0.50 21.44
C LEU A 76 -18.34 -0.90 21.65
N GLY A 77 -18.92 -1.71 20.75
CA GLY A 77 -20.32 -2.17 20.83
C GLY A 77 -21.36 -1.17 20.33
N ASN A 78 -20.95 0.06 19.97
CA ASN A 78 -21.84 1.15 19.55
C ASN A 78 -21.56 1.63 18.12
N GLY A 79 -21.00 0.76 17.27
CA GLY A 79 -20.58 1.06 15.91
C GLY A 79 -19.17 1.65 15.77
N TRP A 80 -18.54 2.05 16.87
CA TRP A 80 -17.18 2.55 16.87
C TRP A 80 -16.16 1.43 17.03
N VAL A 81 -15.08 1.51 16.24
CA VAL A 81 -13.87 0.70 16.38
C VAL A 81 -12.69 1.66 16.48
N VAL A 82 -11.93 1.53 17.55
CA VAL A 82 -10.70 2.30 17.78
C VAL A 82 -9.49 1.38 17.67
N GLY A 83 -8.39 1.86 17.11
CA GLY A 83 -7.25 1.00 16.90
C GLY A 83 -6.01 1.66 16.35
N VAL A 84 -5.10 0.82 15.89
CA VAL A 84 -3.87 1.20 15.21
C VAL A 84 -3.78 0.49 13.87
N GLY A 85 -3.07 1.09 12.94
CA GLY A 85 -2.82 0.48 11.64
C GLY A 85 -1.63 1.12 10.97
N GLY A 86 -1.34 0.70 9.76
CA GLY A 86 -0.23 1.23 9.00
C GLY A 86 0.10 0.37 7.80
N HIS A 87 1.33 0.52 7.34
CA HIS A 87 1.86 -0.31 6.27
C HIS A 87 3.34 -0.64 6.48
N LEU A 88 3.77 -1.70 5.84
CA LEU A 88 5.17 -2.09 5.69
C LEU A 88 5.45 -2.21 4.19
N TYR A 89 6.36 -1.42 3.70
CA TYR A 89 6.89 -1.51 2.35
C TYR A 89 8.35 -1.93 2.41
N GLN A 90 8.71 -2.94 1.63
CA GLN A 90 10.07 -3.42 1.53
C GLN A 90 10.37 -3.85 0.09
N GLN A 91 11.35 -3.23 -0.54
CA GLN A 91 11.89 -3.73 -1.79
C GLN A 91 12.80 -4.93 -1.53
N LEU A 92 12.49 -6.06 -2.17
CA LEU A 92 13.15 -7.35 -1.93
C LEU A 92 14.38 -7.56 -2.81
N SER A 93 14.34 -7.10 -4.06
CA SER A 93 15.47 -7.24 -4.99
C SER A 93 16.00 -5.89 -5.45
N ASP A 94 17.25 -5.86 -5.91
CA ASP A 94 17.82 -4.64 -6.47
C ASP A 94 17.08 -4.22 -7.74
N ASP A 95 17.07 -2.92 -7.98
CA ASP A 95 16.72 -2.36 -9.28
C ASP A 95 17.72 -2.84 -10.34
N ARG A 96 17.29 -2.79 -11.59
CA ARG A 96 18.18 -3.10 -12.71
C ARG A 96 18.13 -1.99 -13.75
N ARG A 97 19.26 -1.71 -14.37
CA ARG A 97 19.38 -0.86 -15.55
C ARG A 97 20.11 -1.62 -16.64
N ASN A 98 19.46 -1.77 -17.79
CA ASN A 98 19.98 -2.56 -18.91
C ASN A 98 20.44 -3.97 -18.50
N GLY A 99 19.69 -4.61 -17.59
CA GLY A 99 19.99 -5.95 -17.08
C GLY A 99 20.99 -6.00 -15.92
N GLN A 100 21.77 -4.95 -15.68
CA GLN A 100 22.72 -4.89 -14.57
C GLN A 100 22.05 -4.40 -13.28
N ALA A 101 22.42 -4.99 -12.14
CA ALA A 101 21.91 -4.59 -10.84
C ALA A 101 22.42 -3.19 -10.46
N VAL A 102 21.53 -2.40 -9.84
CA VAL A 102 21.84 -1.10 -9.25
C VAL A 102 21.81 -1.28 -7.73
N PRO A 103 22.96 -1.56 -7.09
CA PRO A 103 22.99 -1.84 -5.66
C PRO A 103 22.74 -0.58 -4.82
N GLY A 104 22.26 -0.78 -3.59
CA GLY A 104 22.10 0.30 -2.62
C GLY A 104 20.79 1.09 -2.73
N ASN A 105 19.95 0.82 -3.71
CA ASN A 105 18.75 1.59 -4.01
C ASN A 105 17.44 0.96 -3.47
N LYS A 106 17.54 -0.12 -2.68
CA LYS A 106 16.35 -0.79 -2.13
C LYS A 106 15.55 0.13 -1.22
N GLY A 107 14.32 0.38 -1.61
CA GLY A 107 13.38 1.16 -0.83
C GLY A 107 12.82 0.42 0.38
N ARG A 108 12.60 1.15 1.46
CA ARG A 108 11.90 0.69 2.66
C ARG A 108 11.11 1.84 3.23
N SER A 109 9.91 1.56 3.74
CA SER A 109 9.10 2.49 4.52
C SER A 109 8.16 1.69 5.40
N TYR A 110 8.12 2.01 6.67
CA TYR A 110 7.15 1.48 7.62
C TYR A 110 6.31 2.63 8.13
N ALA A 111 5.03 2.38 8.37
CA ALA A 111 4.14 3.38 8.93
C ALA A 111 3.24 2.77 9.99
N ALA A 112 2.95 3.55 11.00
CA ALA A 112 1.99 3.21 12.04
C ALA A 112 1.25 4.47 12.49
N GLY A 113 0.04 4.27 13.00
CA GLY A 113 -0.72 5.35 13.61
C GLY A 113 -2.13 4.94 14.02
N PRO A 114 -2.85 5.83 14.71
CA PRO A 114 -4.21 5.58 15.13
C PRO A 114 -5.16 5.45 13.94
N ASN A 115 -6.15 4.58 14.10
CA ASN A 115 -7.30 4.51 13.21
C ASN A 115 -8.60 4.52 14.00
N LEU A 116 -9.63 5.04 13.37
CA LEU A 116 -10.97 5.15 13.92
C LEU A 116 -11.96 4.77 12.81
N LYS A 117 -12.86 3.84 13.09
CA LYS A 117 -13.96 3.49 12.20
C LYS A 117 -15.28 3.68 12.94
N TYR A 118 -16.27 4.22 12.25
CA TYR A 118 -17.65 4.18 12.66
C TYR A 118 -18.47 3.44 11.61
N ASP A 119 -19.23 2.45 12.05
CA ASP A 119 -20.19 1.70 11.25
C ASP A 119 -21.59 1.98 11.74
N SER A 120 -22.44 2.49 10.86
CA SER A 120 -23.81 2.87 11.21
C SER A 120 -24.75 1.69 11.45
N GLY A 121 -24.36 0.46 11.08
CA GLY A 121 -25.26 -0.69 11.01
C GLY A 121 -26.32 -0.60 9.92
N LYS A 122 -26.32 0.47 9.11
CA LYS A 122 -27.29 0.74 8.04
C LYS A 122 -26.65 0.73 6.64
N GLY A 123 -25.50 0.05 6.52
CA GLY A 123 -24.77 -0.10 5.26
C GLY A 123 -23.79 1.03 4.91
N TRP A 124 -23.66 2.08 5.72
CA TRP A 124 -22.62 3.08 5.54
C TRP A 124 -21.61 3.07 6.70
N PHE A 125 -20.39 3.40 6.38
CA PHE A 125 -19.33 3.55 7.36
C PHE A 125 -18.35 4.67 6.97
N ILE A 126 -17.64 5.18 7.97
CA ILE A 126 -16.52 6.10 7.78
C ILE A 126 -15.31 5.58 8.55
N THR A 127 -14.12 5.73 7.95
CA THR A 127 -12.83 5.39 8.58
C THR A 127 -11.91 6.59 8.45
N ALA A 128 -11.25 6.95 9.56
CA ALA A 128 -10.16 7.93 9.58
C ALA A 128 -8.87 7.24 10.03
N LYS A 129 -7.75 7.53 9.35
CA LYS A 129 -6.43 6.99 9.65
C LYS A 129 -5.40 8.09 9.62
N LEU A 130 -4.52 8.11 10.60
CA LEU A 130 -3.32 8.96 10.62
C LEU A 130 -2.11 8.04 10.69
N ASN A 131 -1.28 8.03 9.66
CA ASN A 131 -0.10 7.19 9.59
C ASN A 131 1.15 8.06 9.55
N LYS A 132 2.11 7.78 10.43
CA LYS A 132 3.44 8.37 10.40
C LYS A 132 4.44 7.32 9.90
N GLU A 133 5.20 7.68 8.88
CA GLU A 133 6.27 6.84 8.37
C GLU A 133 7.51 6.92 9.26
N PHE A 134 8.25 5.82 9.29
CA PHE A 134 9.52 5.70 10.01
C PHE A 134 10.39 4.63 9.36
N SER A 135 11.67 4.62 9.73
CA SER A 135 12.65 3.65 9.19
C SER A 135 12.72 3.68 7.66
N VAL A 136 12.52 4.86 7.08
CA VAL A 136 12.49 5.08 5.63
C VAL A 136 13.89 5.01 5.04
N ARG A 137 14.00 4.39 3.87
CA ARG A 137 15.24 4.29 3.09
C ARG A 137 14.92 4.41 1.61
N SER A 138 15.70 5.21 0.89
CA SER A 138 15.57 5.44 -0.56
C SER A 138 14.15 5.83 -1.00
N ARG A 139 13.41 6.56 -0.14
CA ARG A 139 12.07 7.09 -0.37
C ARG A 139 11.88 8.38 0.44
N SER A 140 10.85 9.15 0.10
CA SER A 140 10.42 10.27 0.94
C SER A 140 9.71 9.74 2.18
N GLU A 141 9.96 10.36 3.33
CA GLU A 141 9.29 10.11 4.60
C GLU A 141 8.19 11.16 4.82
N GLY A 142 7.07 10.75 5.38
CA GLY A 142 5.96 11.67 5.59
C GLY A 142 4.96 11.21 6.64
N THR A 143 3.92 12.03 6.79
CA THR A 143 2.73 11.72 7.56
C THR A 143 1.54 11.82 6.63
N SER A 144 0.65 10.84 6.66
CA SER A 144 -0.54 10.80 5.83
C SER A 144 -1.80 10.73 6.69
N PHE A 145 -2.82 11.48 6.28
CA PHE A 145 -4.16 11.41 6.84
C PHE A 145 -5.13 10.93 5.77
N TRP A 146 -5.96 9.95 6.10
CA TRP A 146 -6.93 9.35 5.21
C TRP A 146 -8.32 9.37 5.81
N ILE A 147 -9.30 9.74 4.99
CA ILE A 147 -10.71 9.52 5.28
C ILE A 147 -11.28 8.67 4.15
N LYS A 148 -11.96 7.60 4.52
CA LYS A 148 -12.72 6.74 3.60
C LYS A 148 -14.16 6.64 4.10
N THR A 149 -15.11 6.83 3.23
CA THR A 149 -16.52 6.54 3.51
C THR A 149 -17.10 5.63 2.42
N THR A 150 -18.07 4.82 2.81
CA THR A 150 -18.90 4.03 1.90
C THR A 150 -20.35 4.36 2.24
N ILE A 151 -21.11 4.75 1.24
CA ILE A 151 -22.53 5.14 1.37
C ILE A 151 -23.31 4.30 0.36
N PRO A 152 -24.33 3.51 0.78
CA PRO A 152 -25.19 2.81 -0.16
C PRO A 152 -26.10 3.82 -0.89
N PHE A 153 -26.40 3.55 -2.13
CA PHE A 153 -27.36 4.30 -2.96
C PHE A 153 -28.65 3.53 -3.10
#